data_8471e28261739a2a8b80f98bd6747d31
#
_entry.id   8471e28261739a2a8b80f98bd6747d31
#
_cell.length_a   1.000
_cell.length_b   1.000
_cell.length_c   1.000
_cell.angle_alpha   90.00
_cell.angle_beta   90.00
_cell.angle_gamma   90.00
#
_symmetry.space_group_name_H-M   'P 1'
#
loop_
_entity.id
_entity.type
_entity.pdbx_description
1 polymer ?
#
loop_
_entity_poly.entity_id
_entity_poly.type
_entity_poly.pdbx_seq_one_letter_code
_entity_poly.pdbx_strand_id
1 'polypeptide(L)'
;MFYHAFRSRCMAFLAALATVLVATCLPAGIARADSPVTVTTNLTDTASFLSENSVQSINTELRALQRKGLDTYIVVVPDFSGTAPLEWCNTVGTRSGLSSSSLVLVIATQERQTATCGNSNQKGIDDATVVSAFSGLREVLSKA
;
A
#
# COMPACT_ATOMS: atom_id res chain seq x y z
N MET A 1 -46.59 -52.13 -3.01
CA MET A 1 -45.35 -52.14 -3.82
C MET A 1 -44.91 -50.77 -4.32
N PHE A 2 -45.62 -49.71 -4.07
CA PHE A 2 -45.30 -48.32 -4.52
C PHE A 2 -44.57 -47.47 -3.50
N TYR A 3 -44.46 -47.84 -2.24
CA TYR A 3 -43.87 -47.06 -1.17
C TYR A 3 -42.33 -47.07 -1.13
N HIS A 4 -41.71 -48.12 -1.67
CA HIS A 4 -40.25 -48.26 -1.65
C HIS A 4 -39.55 -47.45 -2.74
N ALA A 5 -40.20 -47.20 -3.86
CA ALA A 5 -39.60 -46.41 -4.96
C ALA A 5 -39.52 -44.89 -4.66
N PHE A 6 -40.42 -44.39 -3.82
CA PHE A 6 -40.48 -42.98 -3.51
C PHE A 6 -39.41 -42.56 -2.48
N ARG A 7 -39.07 -43.43 -1.52
CA ARG A 7 -38.03 -43.18 -0.51
C ARG A 7 -36.64 -43.20 -1.11
N SER A 8 -36.36 -44.01 -2.10
CA SER A 8 -35.04 -44.08 -2.75
C SER A 8 -34.75 -42.82 -3.59
N ARG A 9 -35.78 -42.24 -4.24
CA ARG A 9 -35.60 -41.01 -5.02
C ARG A 9 -35.40 -39.74 -4.17
N CYS A 10 -36.04 -39.66 -3.01
CA CYS A 10 -35.83 -38.55 -2.09
C CYS A 10 -34.45 -38.57 -1.43
N MET A 11 -33.90 -39.76 -1.15
CA MET A 11 -32.55 -39.88 -0.60
C MET A 11 -31.47 -39.52 -1.63
N ALA A 12 -31.70 -39.82 -2.92
CA ALA A 12 -30.76 -39.43 -3.97
C ALA A 12 -30.73 -37.92 -4.21
N PHE A 13 -31.87 -37.24 -4.06
CA PHE A 13 -31.93 -35.76 -4.17
C PHE A 13 -31.30 -35.05 -2.99
N LEU A 14 -31.44 -35.59 -1.79
CA LEU A 14 -30.79 -35.03 -0.59
C LEU A 14 -29.25 -35.21 -0.61
N ALA A 15 -28.76 -36.33 -1.15
CA ALA A 15 -27.32 -36.55 -1.33
C ALA A 15 -26.71 -35.62 -2.39
N ALA A 16 -27.45 -35.33 -3.47
CA ALA A 16 -27.00 -34.41 -4.52
C ALA A 16 -26.97 -32.93 -4.05
N LEU A 17 -27.91 -32.54 -3.17
CA LEU A 17 -27.95 -31.19 -2.63
C LEU A 17 -26.82 -30.95 -1.61
N ALA A 18 -26.44 -31.98 -0.85
CA ALA A 18 -25.35 -31.88 0.12
C ALA A 18 -23.96 -31.74 -0.55
N THR A 19 -23.77 -32.35 -1.73
CA THR A 19 -22.50 -32.24 -2.47
C THR A 19 -22.30 -30.88 -3.14
N VAL A 20 -23.37 -30.18 -3.51
CA VAL A 20 -23.27 -28.83 -4.08
C VAL A 20 -22.92 -27.79 -3.00
N LEU A 21 -23.35 -27.99 -1.75
CA LEU A 21 -23.09 -27.04 -0.68
C LEU A 21 -21.62 -27.07 -0.17
N VAL A 22 -20.89 -28.16 -0.38
CA VAL A 22 -19.48 -28.29 0.04
C VAL A 22 -18.52 -27.67 -0.96
N ALA A 23 -18.93 -27.49 -2.23
CA ALA A 23 -18.08 -26.93 -3.29
C ALA A 23 -17.98 -25.41 -3.25
N THR A 24 -18.78 -24.71 -2.43
CA THR A 24 -18.75 -23.24 -2.34
C THR A 24 -17.96 -22.69 -1.16
N CYS A 25 -17.36 -23.53 -0.32
CA CYS A 25 -16.32 -23.12 0.63
C CYS A 25 -14.96 -23.08 -0.06
N LEU A 26 -14.83 -22.31 -1.15
CA LEU A 26 -13.55 -21.76 -1.54
C LEU A 26 -13.08 -20.90 -0.37
N PRO A 27 -11.91 -21.13 0.24
CA PRO A 27 -11.40 -20.16 1.17
C PRO A 27 -11.34 -18.84 0.41
N ALA A 28 -12.17 -17.88 0.82
CA ALA A 28 -11.95 -16.50 0.46
C ALA A 28 -10.48 -16.27 0.82
N GLY A 29 -9.64 -16.08 -0.21
CA GLY A 29 -8.24 -15.82 0.01
C GLY A 29 -8.20 -14.73 1.06
N ILE A 30 -7.57 -15.03 2.20
CA ILE A 30 -7.35 -14.05 3.24
C ILE A 30 -6.62 -12.93 2.49
N ALA A 31 -7.32 -11.84 2.20
CA ALA A 31 -6.69 -10.63 1.75
C ALA A 31 -5.66 -10.34 2.84
N ARG A 32 -4.41 -10.68 2.57
CA ARG A 32 -3.30 -10.34 3.44
C ARG A 32 -3.28 -8.83 3.41
N ALA A 33 -3.78 -8.23 4.47
CA ALA A 33 -3.50 -6.84 4.73
C ALA A 33 -1.96 -6.73 4.76
N ASP A 34 -1.38 -6.18 3.70
CA ASP A 34 0.05 -5.90 3.69
C ASP A 34 0.31 -4.90 4.82
N SER A 35 0.93 -5.43 5.87
CA SER A 35 1.29 -4.59 7.02
C SER A 35 2.18 -3.45 6.53
N PRO A 36 2.05 -2.25 7.09
CA PRO A 36 2.92 -1.15 6.75
C PRO A 36 4.39 -1.57 6.78
N VAL A 37 5.08 -1.30 5.68
CA VAL A 37 6.47 -1.72 5.49
C VAL A 37 7.42 -0.96 6.43
N THR A 38 8.54 -1.60 6.78
CA THR A 38 9.63 -0.91 7.46
C THR A 38 10.59 -0.40 6.40
N VAL A 39 10.89 0.90 6.44
CA VAL A 39 11.81 1.54 5.49
C VAL A 39 13.21 1.63 6.08
N THR A 40 14.19 1.24 5.28
CA THR A 40 15.62 1.31 5.62
C THR A 40 16.38 2.23 4.68
N THR A 41 15.73 2.65 3.60
CA THR A 41 16.28 3.54 2.56
C THR A 41 15.30 4.67 2.27
N ASN A 42 15.79 5.79 1.76
CA ASN A 42 14.95 6.95 1.45
C ASN A 42 13.92 6.69 0.32
N LEU A 43 14.12 5.67 -0.50
CA LEU A 43 13.17 5.19 -1.49
C LEU A 43 12.94 3.70 -1.32
N THR A 44 11.68 3.32 -1.14
CA THR A 44 11.23 1.93 -1.06
C THR A 44 10.08 1.72 -2.05
N ASP A 45 10.25 0.85 -3.03
CA ASP A 45 9.24 0.48 -4.02
C ASP A 45 8.95 -1.02 -3.94
N THR A 46 7.92 -1.40 -3.19
CA THR A 46 7.47 -2.79 -3.10
C THR A 46 6.47 -3.15 -4.19
N ALA A 47 5.92 -2.15 -4.88
CA ALA A 47 5.00 -2.32 -6.00
C ALA A 47 5.73 -2.65 -7.32
N SER A 48 7.07 -2.48 -7.35
CA SER A 48 7.86 -2.55 -8.60
C SER A 48 7.27 -1.65 -9.71
N PHE A 49 6.78 -0.49 -9.30
CA PHE A 49 6.09 0.45 -10.16
C PHE A 49 7.05 1.40 -10.88
N LEU A 50 8.17 1.71 -10.23
CA LEU A 50 9.11 2.70 -10.74
C LEU A 50 10.07 2.08 -11.75
N SER A 51 10.28 2.76 -12.87
CA SER A 51 11.36 2.43 -13.81
C SER A 51 12.72 2.77 -13.20
N GLU A 52 13.78 2.15 -13.69
CA GLU A 52 15.15 2.43 -13.24
C GLU A 52 15.53 3.91 -13.40
N ASN A 53 15.10 4.55 -14.50
CA ASN A 53 15.31 5.98 -14.72
C ASN A 53 14.57 6.83 -13.68
N SER A 54 13.32 6.45 -13.33
CA SER A 54 12.54 7.13 -12.29
C SER A 54 13.21 6.99 -10.93
N VAL A 55 13.71 5.81 -10.60
CA VAL A 55 14.43 5.56 -9.33
C VAL A 55 15.68 6.45 -9.24
N GLN A 56 16.45 6.58 -10.32
CA GLN A 56 17.65 7.44 -10.35
C GLN A 56 17.28 8.92 -10.18
N SER A 57 16.24 9.39 -10.87
CA SER A 57 15.75 10.77 -10.77
C SER A 57 15.27 11.09 -9.35
N ILE A 58 14.43 10.22 -8.76
CA ILE A 58 13.92 10.37 -7.40
C ILE A 58 15.08 10.38 -6.39
N ASN A 59 16.03 9.48 -6.50
CA ASN A 59 17.19 9.45 -5.61
C ASN A 59 18.05 10.72 -5.71
N THR A 60 18.14 11.34 -6.88
CA THR A 60 18.84 12.60 -7.05
C THR A 60 18.14 13.74 -6.32
N GLU A 61 16.81 13.82 -6.42
CA GLU A 61 15.99 14.80 -5.69
C GLU A 61 16.05 14.57 -4.17
N LEU A 62 15.95 13.32 -3.72
CA LEU A 62 16.05 12.98 -2.30
C LEU A 62 17.39 13.41 -1.70
N ARG A 63 18.50 13.22 -2.43
CA ARG A 63 19.82 13.73 -1.99
C ARG A 63 19.88 15.25 -1.98
N ALA A 64 19.18 15.92 -2.90
CA ALA A 64 19.11 17.38 -2.91
C ALA A 64 18.34 17.89 -1.68
N LEU A 65 17.24 17.24 -1.31
CA LEU A 65 16.46 17.54 -0.11
C LEU A 65 17.29 17.31 1.16
N GLN A 66 17.99 16.18 1.24
CA GLN A 66 18.84 15.84 2.38
C GLN A 66 19.95 16.87 2.59
N ARG A 67 20.54 17.38 1.51
CA ARG A 67 21.56 18.47 1.60
C ARG A 67 20.99 19.78 2.13
N LYS A 68 19.66 19.99 2.00
CA LYS A 68 18.93 21.12 2.59
C LYS A 68 18.47 20.85 4.02
N GLY A 69 18.83 19.68 4.59
CA GLY A 69 18.44 19.29 5.94
C GLY A 69 17.07 18.62 6.04
N LEU A 70 16.43 18.28 4.89
CA LEU A 70 15.16 17.60 4.85
C LEU A 70 15.36 16.09 4.67
N ASP A 71 15.15 15.34 5.74
CA ASP A 71 15.20 13.88 5.69
C ASP A 71 13.85 13.34 5.18
N THR A 72 13.83 12.91 3.92
CA THR A 72 12.61 12.55 3.21
C THR A 72 12.63 11.09 2.79
N TYR A 73 11.53 10.40 3.02
CA TYR A 73 11.31 9.00 2.65
C TYR A 73 10.12 8.89 1.70
N ILE A 74 10.26 8.05 0.67
CA ILE A 74 9.21 7.74 -0.29
C ILE A 74 8.97 6.25 -0.27
N VAL A 75 7.69 5.87 -0.13
CA VAL A 75 7.26 4.49 -0.08
C VAL A 75 6.18 4.26 -1.13
N VAL A 76 6.47 3.41 -2.09
CA VAL A 76 5.54 3.02 -3.16
C VAL A 76 5.09 1.59 -2.89
N VAL A 77 3.78 1.41 -2.74
CA VAL A 77 3.14 0.12 -2.42
C VAL A 77 1.99 -0.15 -3.40
N PRO A 78 1.54 -1.39 -3.55
CA PRO A 78 0.36 -1.68 -4.36
C PRO A 78 -0.89 -1.02 -3.80
N ASP A 79 -1.16 -1.16 -2.51
CA ASP A 79 -2.34 -0.66 -1.82
C ASP A 79 -2.05 -0.43 -0.33
N PHE A 80 -2.99 0.20 0.38
CA PHE A 80 -2.91 0.42 1.84
C PHE A 80 -3.69 -0.64 2.63
N SER A 81 -4.18 -1.70 1.97
CA SER A 81 -4.87 -2.83 2.59
C SER A 81 -6.07 -2.41 3.46
N GLY A 82 -6.83 -1.43 2.98
CA GLY A 82 -8.01 -0.92 3.66
C GLY A 82 -7.71 -0.02 4.86
N THR A 83 -6.46 0.30 5.13
CA THR A 83 -6.08 1.28 6.15
C THR A 83 -6.15 2.70 5.57
N ALA A 84 -6.59 3.67 6.36
CA ALA A 84 -6.58 5.07 5.93
C ALA A 84 -5.15 5.52 5.58
N PRO A 85 -4.94 6.23 4.44
CA PRO A 85 -3.60 6.57 3.95
C PRO A 85 -2.71 7.27 4.98
N LEU A 86 -3.27 8.21 5.74
CA LEU A 86 -2.52 8.93 6.78
C LEU A 86 -2.13 8.03 7.96
N GLU A 87 -3.02 7.13 8.37
CA GLU A 87 -2.75 6.16 9.43
C GLU A 87 -1.64 5.19 9.00
N TRP A 88 -1.73 4.71 7.76
CA TRP A 88 -0.72 3.84 7.16
C TRP A 88 0.64 4.53 7.14
N CYS A 89 0.70 5.79 6.70
CA CYS A 89 1.91 6.61 6.67
C CYS A 89 2.54 6.77 8.07
N ASN A 90 1.73 7.13 9.07
CA ASN A 90 2.19 7.29 10.45
C ASN A 90 2.73 5.97 11.03
N THR A 91 2.10 4.85 10.67
CA THR A 91 2.56 3.53 11.12
C THR A 91 3.91 3.17 10.49
N VAL A 92 4.14 3.50 9.21
CA VAL A 92 5.46 3.34 8.57
C VAL A 92 6.52 4.14 9.31
N GLY A 93 6.26 5.42 9.59
CA GLY A 93 7.19 6.28 10.32
C GLY A 93 7.57 5.71 11.69
N THR A 94 6.58 5.27 12.46
CA THR A 94 6.77 4.70 13.79
C THR A 94 7.53 3.36 13.74
N ARG A 95 7.13 2.46 12.85
CA ARG A 95 7.77 1.14 12.72
C ARG A 95 9.20 1.22 12.22
N SER A 96 9.50 2.20 11.39
CA SER A 96 10.83 2.42 10.85
C SER A 96 11.73 3.20 11.80
N GLY A 97 11.22 3.64 12.95
CA GLY A 97 11.99 4.44 13.92
C GLY A 97 12.46 5.77 13.34
N LEU A 98 11.68 6.34 12.38
CA LEU A 98 12.06 7.61 11.77
C LEU A 98 11.93 8.76 12.76
N SER A 99 12.80 9.75 12.58
CA SER A 99 12.74 10.97 13.39
C SER A 99 11.39 11.68 13.19
N SER A 100 10.90 12.32 14.25
CA SER A 100 9.70 13.19 14.16
C SER A 100 9.87 14.34 13.17
N SER A 101 11.11 14.65 12.77
CA SER A 101 11.44 15.64 11.77
C SER A 101 11.53 15.09 10.35
N SER A 102 11.47 13.77 10.17
CA SER A 102 11.46 13.16 8.85
C SER A 102 10.13 13.35 8.16
N LEU A 103 10.17 13.52 6.85
CA LEU A 103 8.99 13.60 5.99
C LEU A 103 8.81 12.28 5.26
N VAL A 104 7.61 11.72 5.33
CA VAL A 104 7.28 10.46 4.66
C VAL A 104 6.18 10.70 3.64
N LEU A 105 6.40 10.30 2.39
CA LEU A 105 5.40 10.24 1.34
C LEU A 105 5.10 8.77 1.04
N VAL A 106 3.84 8.38 1.14
CA VAL A 106 3.37 7.04 0.76
C VAL A 106 2.45 7.11 -0.45
N ILE A 107 2.59 6.16 -1.36
CA ILE A 107 1.86 6.11 -2.62
C ILE A 107 1.33 4.69 -2.82
N ALA A 108 0.00 4.52 -2.89
CA ALA A 108 -0.66 3.28 -3.26
C ALA A 108 -1.04 3.33 -4.74
N THR A 109 -0.38 2.53 -5.56
CA THR A 109 -0.48 2.61 -7.03
C THR A 109 -1.80 2.09 -7.55
N GLN A 110 -2.36 1.03 -6.96
CA GLN A 110 -3.63 0.43 -7.37
C GLN A 110 -4.83 1.26 -6.91
N GLU A 111 -4.76 1.80 -5.70
CA GLU A 111 -5.83 2.65 -5.13
C GLU A 111 -5.74 4.09 -5.62
N ARG A 112 -4.63 4.49 -6.24
CA ARG A 112 -4.33 5.87 -6.67
C ARG A 112 -4.44 6.88 -5.52
N GLN A 113 -4.00 6.46 -4.34
CA GLN A 113 -4.03 7.27 -3.13
C GLN A 113 -2.61 7.61 -2.68
N THR A 114 -2.49 8.77 -2.06
CA THR A 114 -1.22 9.22 -1.48
C THR A 114 -1.47 9.84 -0.12
N ALA A 115 -0.49 9.74 0.76
CA ALA A 115 -0.47 10.51 2.00
C ALA A 115 0.94 10.99 2.31
N THR A 116 0.99 12.07 3.05
CA THR A 116 2.23 12.62 3.58
C THR A 116 2.09 12.75 5.09
N CYS A 117 3.09 12.29 5.82
CA CYS A 117 3.14 12.44 7.27
C CYS A 117 4.55 12.84 7.71
N GLY A 118 4.68 13.25 8.97
CA GLY A 118 5.91 13.78 9.53
C GLY A 118 5.76 15.25 9.90
N ASN A 119 6.77 15.82 10.52
CA ASN A 119 6.71 17.19 10.99
C ASN A 119 7.35 18.14 9.96
N SER A 120 6.52 18.90 9.24
CA SER A 120 6.95 19.97 8.34
C SER A 120 7.50 21.22 9.08
N ASN A 121 7.43 21.24 10.41
CA ASN A 121 7.93 22.36 11.24
C ASN A 121 9.46 22.38 11.41
N GLN A 122 10.22 21.88 10.45
CA GLN A 122 11.66 22.04 10.48
C GLN A 122 12.03 23.52 10.26
N LYS A 123 12.76 24.08 11.19
CA LYS A 123 13.27 25.45 11.10
C LYS A 123 13.99 25.65 9.76
N GLY A 124 13.44 26.48 8.89
CA GLY A 124 14.05 26.87 7.61
C GLY A 124 13.50 26.19 6.36
N ILE A 125 12.49 25.33 6.49
CA ILE A 125 11.80 24.75 5.35
C ILE A 125 10.40 25.34 5.33
N ASP A 126 10.17 26.23 4.37
CA ASP A 126 8.84 26.78 4.12
C ASP A 126 7.98 25.76 3.35
N ASP A 127 6.67 25.90 3.52
CA ASP A 127 5.70 25.05 2.82
C ASP A 127 5.90 25.10 1.30
N ALA A 128 6.37 26.21 0.75
CA ALA A 128 6.66 26.37 -0.68
C ALA A 128 7.81 25.46 -1.14
N THR A 129 8.85 25.25 -0.33
CA THR A 129 9.95 24.35 -0.62
C THR A 129 9.47 22.88 -0.62
N VAL A 130 8.63 22.52 0.35
CA VAL A 130 8.02 21.17 0.42
C VAL A 130 7.12 20.94 -0.79
N VAL A 131 6.22 21.87 -1.09
CA VAL A 131 5.31 21.80 -2.25
C VAL A 131 6.09 21.72 -3.56
N SER A 132 7.16 22.50 -3.71
CA SER A 132 8.02 22.47 -4.91
C SER A 132 8.71 21.12 -5.08
N ALA A 133 9.25 20.57 -4.00
CA ALA A 133 9.88 19.25 -4.02
C ALA A 133 8.89 18.14 -4.41
N PHE A 134 7.68 18.20 -3.85
CA PHE A 134 6.62 17.22 -4.18
C PHE A 134 6.06 17.42 -5.57
N SER A 135 6.01 18.64 -6.13
CA SER A 135 5.56 18.85 -7.51
C SER A 135 6.54 18.26 -8.53
N GLY A 136 7.85 18.41 -8.30
CA GLY A 136 8.88 17.73 -9.12
C GLY A 136 8.75 16.21 -9.06
N LEU A 137 8.56 15.68 -7.86
CA LEU A 137 8.37 14.25 -7.65
C LEU A 137 7.09 13.72 -8.30
N ARG A 138 6.00 14.49 -8.20
CA ARG A 138 4.72 14.15 -8.82
C ARG A 138 4.82 14.11 -10.34
N GLU A 139 5.62 14.98 -10.95
CA GLU A 139 5.88 14.95 -12.39
C GLU A 139 6.63 13.67 -12.80
N VAL A 140 7.65 13.26 -12.03
CA VAL A 140 8.37 12.00 -12.27
C VAL A 140 7.44 10.79 -12.13
N LEU A 141 6.61 10.77 -11.08
CA LEU A 141 5.64 9.69 -10.83
C LEU A 141 4.51 9.64 -11.87
N SER A 142 4.17 10.76 -12.50
CA SER A 142 3.15 10.80 -13.56
C SER A 142 3.65 10.26 -14.90
N LYS A 143 4.96 10.13 -15.07
CA LYS A 143 5.65 9.61 -16.28
C LYS A 143 6.13 8.17 -16.11
N ALA A 144 6.04 7.63 -14.89
CA ALA A 144 6.37 6.25 -14.58
C ALA A 144 5.19 5.31 -14.85
#